data_a4c9d51c61e3164c156cde27c8c59607
#
_entry.id   a4c9d51c61e3164c156cde27c8c59607
#
_cell.length_a   1.000
_cell.length_b   1.000
_cell.length_c   1.000
_cell.angle_alpha   90.00
_cell.angle_beta   90.00
_cell.angle_gamma   90.00
#
_symmetry.space_group_name_H-M   'P 1'
#
loop_
_entity.id
_entity.type
_entity.pdbx_description
1 polymer ?
#
loop_
_entity_poly.entity_id
_entity_poly.type
_entity_poly.pdbx_seq_one_letter_code
_entity_poly.pdbx_strand_id
1 'polypeptide(L)'
;LTSFFGDVPFYTDDVSDHEVLDRVAKLPRMSAEATRTALIEDLESCLGALPLIRTSEAAGNRAGAAMGHMLIAKLAMWNKDYDKALEAIAVLEQIYGDDLSVYPVSDIPFRMKNTPESIFEVQHTYTAGGLIYTSNVASICMPYPRNSDNIYSNVVIEELGDAATTWSPLRPNSFFYGNLMPEGGEDLRRDMQIITEWNGVKFTSGDAIVTRPFMGPKFWCPDLQAA
;
A
#
# COMPACT_ATOMS: atom_id res chain seq x y z
N LEU A 1 8.24 10.34 7.22
CA LEU A 1 8.68 11.74 7.26
C LEU A 1 10.14 11.87 6.84
N THR A 2 11.09 11.17 7.47
CA THR A 2 12.53 11.27 7.17
C THR A 2 12.89 10.94 5.72
N SER A 3 12.10 10.09 5.04
CA SER A 3 12.31 9.74 3.63
C SER A 3 11.98 10.88 2.67
N PHE A 4 11.10 11.81 3.05
CA PHE A 4 10.68 12.94 2.22
C PHE A 4 11.31 14.26 2.63
N PHE A 5 11.53 14.45 3.93
CA PHE A 5 11.93 15.74 4.49
C PHE A 5 13.36 15.75 5.06
N GLY A 6 14.04 14.59 5.06
CA GLY A 6 15.36 14.45 5.67
C GLY A 6 15.29 14.64 7.18
N ASP A 7 16.08 15.60 7.71
CA ASP A 7 16.11 15.91 9.12
C ASP A 7 14.80 16.53 9.59
N VAL A 8 14.27 16.04 10.70
CA VAL A 8 12.97 16.46 11.25
C VAL A 8 13.08 16.67 12.77
N PRO A 9 12.25 17.52 13.35
CA PRO A 9 12.07 17.53 14.82
C PRO A 9 11.55 16.16 15.26
N PHE A 10 12.19 15.60 16.28
CA PHE A 10 11.76 14.32 16.85
C PHE A 10 11.44 14.50 18.33
N TYR A 11 10.31 13.97 18.74
CA TYR A 11 9.84 14.01 20.13
C TYR A 11 8.95 12.78 20.40
N THR A 12 8.90 12.40 21.67
CA THR A 12 8.07 11.31 22.21
C THR A 12 7.05 11.81 23.24
N ASP A 13 7.03 13.12 23.46
CA ASP A 13 6.10 13.76 24.39
C ASP A 13 4.65 13.65 23.89
N ASP A 14 3.71 13.50 24.82
CA ASP A 14 2.29 13.68 24.53
C ASP A 14 1.99 15.17 24.37
N VAL A 15 1.59 15.56 23.16
CA VAL A 15 1.29 16.95 22.79
C VAL A 15 -0.17 17.35 23.01
N SER A 16 -0.83 16.75 23.98
CA SER A 16 -2.22 17.06 24.35
C SER A 16 -2.40 18.45 24.97
N ASP A 17 -1.29 19.08 25.40
CA ASP A 17 -1.31 20.38 26.08
C ASP A 17 -0.50 21.44 25.31
N HIS A 18 -0.91 22.70 25.43
CA HIS A 18 -0.30 23.83 24.74
C HIS A 18 1.14 24.10 25.13
N GLU A 19 1.52 23.88 26.38
CA GLU A 19 2.89 24.10 26.86
C GLU A 19 3.84 23.08 26.22
N VAL A 20 3.42 21.82 26.16
CA VAL A 20 4.18 20.77 25.47
C VAL A 20 4.28 21.07 23.97
N LEU A 21 3.17 21.46 23.33
CA LEU A 21 3.17 21.83 21.90
C LEU A 21 4.15 22.99 21.64
N ASP A 22 4.14 24.04 22.45
CA ASP A 22 5.03 25.19 22.32
C ASP A 22 6.52 24.81 22.49
N ARG A 23 6.79 23.82 23.33
CA ARG A 23 8.14 23.30 23.53
C ARG A 23 8.60 22.47 22.34
N VAL A 24 7.80 21.50 21.91
CA VAL A 24 8.18 20.61 20.81
C VAL A 24 8.25 21.35 19.46
N ALA A 25 7.44 22.39 19.27
CA ALA A 25 7.49 23.24 18.08
C ALA A 25 8.82 24.01 17.93
N LYS A 26 9.57 24.17 19.00
CA LYS A 26 10.88 24.87 19.03
C LYS A 26 12.07 23.91 18.98
N LEU A 27 11.83 22.60 18.92
CA LEU A 27 12.91 21.61 18.87
C LEU A 27 13.73 21.77 17.59
N PRO A 28 15.05 21.65 17.67
CA PRO A 28 15.89 21.59 16.48
C PRO A 28 15.60 20.32 15.70
N ARG A 29 15.99 20.30 14.45
CA ARG A 29 15.92 19.10 13.61
C ARG A 29 16.97 18.09 14.10
N MET A 30 16.54 16.85 14.26
CA MET A 30 17.42 15.69 14.45
C MET A 30 17.75 15.12 13.08
N SER A 31 18.96 14.61 12.88
CA SER A 31 19.32 13.99 11.60
C SER A 31 18.39 12.81 11.28
N ALA A 32 18.14 12.59 10.00
CA ALA A 32 17.29 11.49 9.55
C ALA A 32 17.80 10.13 10.04
N GLU A 33 19.13 9.93 10.05
CA GLU A 33 19.76 8.73 10.57
C GLU A 33 19.52 8.55 12.08
N ALA A 34 19.81 9.58 12.88
CA ALA A 34 19.59 9.52 14.33
C ALA A 34 18.12 9.32 14.68
N THR A 35 17.20 9.95 13.94
CA THR A 35 15.75 9.75 14.12
C THR A 35 15.36 8.29 13.87
N ARG A 36 15.87 7.66 12.83
CA ARG A 36 15.58 6.24 12.52
C ARG A 36 16.19 5.31 13.56
N THR A 37 17.40 5.59 14.02
CA THR A 37 18.06 4.82 15.09
C THR A 37 17.23 4.88 16.39
N ALA A 38 16.79 6.06 16.81
CA ALA A 38 15.94 6.21 17.97
C ALA A 38 14.60 5.46 17.83
N LEU A 39 14.00 5.46 16.63
CA LEU A 39 12.79 4.70 16.34
C LEU A 39 13.02 3.18 16.38
N ILE A 40 14.18 2.70 15.94
CA ILE A 40 14.54 1.27 16.02
C ILE A 40 14.65 0.87 17.50
N GLU A 41 15.39 1.63 18.30
CA GLU A 41 15.56 1.37 19.73
C GLU A 41 14.22 1.35 20.47
N ASP A 42 13.34 2.29 20.16
CA ASP A 42 11.99 2.38 20.73
C ASP A 42 11.13 1.18 20.36
N LEU A 43 11.14 0.77 19.07
CA LEU A 43 10.45 -0.43 18.61
C LEU A 43 10.97 -1.68 19.31
N GLU A 44 12.29 -1.87 19.39
CA GLU A 44 12.90 -3.03 20.04
C GLU A 44 12.47 -3.12 21.52
N SER A 45 12.34 -2.00 22.19
CA SER A 45 11.93 -1.95 23.59
C SER A 45 10.51 -2.47 23.85
N CYS A 46 9.63 -2.39 22.84
CA CYS A 46 8.22 -2.77 22.99
C CYS A 46 7.87 -4.13 22.36
N LEU A 47 8.75 -4.73 21.53
CA LEU A 47 8.45 -5.99 20.82
C LEU A 47 7.99 -7.11 21.75
N GLY A 48 8.62 -7.25 22.93
CA GLY A 48 8.31 -8.31 23.89
C GLY A 48 6.92 -8.18 24.54
N ALA A 49 6.30 -7.01 24.46
CA ALA A 49 4.95 -6.77 24.99
C ALA A 49 3.86 -7.01 23.95
N LEU A 50 4.22 -7.21 22.68
CA LEU A 50 3.30 -7.39 21.57
C LEU A 50 3.03 -8.88 21.31
N PRO A 51 1.80 -9.25 20.88
CA PRO A 51 1.57 -10.58 20.32
C PRO A 51 2.45 -10.79 19.09
N LEU A 52 2.83 -12.04 18.79
CA LEU A 52 3.76 -12.34 17.70
C LEU A 52 3.24 -11.83 16.36
N ILE A 53 1.98 -12.13 16.05
CA ILE A 53 1.28 -11.66 14.86
C ILE A 53 0.16 -10.69 15.26
N ARG A 54 -0.36 -9.95 14.29
CA ARG A 54 -1.54 -9.11 14.50
C ARG A 54 -2.72 -9.94 15.02
N THR A 55 -3.52 -9.34 15.87
CA THR A 55 -4.80 -9.93 16.27
C THR A 55 -5.92 -9.24 15.51
N SER A 56 -6.79 -10.05 14.87
CA SER A 56 -8.01 -9.57 14.23
C SER A 56 -9.19 -9.85 15.17
N GLU A 57 -9.43 -8.97 16.11
CA GLU A 57 -10.64 -9.01 16.94
C GLU A 57 -11.70 -8.07 16.36
N ALA A 58 -12.93 -8.16 16.86
CA ALA A 58 -14.06 -7.32 16.43
C ALA A 58 -13.79 -5.80 16.50
N ALA A 59 -12.77 -5.38 17.22
CA ALA A 59 -12.34 -3.98 17.35
C ALA A 59 -11.33 -3.52 16.28
N GLY A 60 -10.99 -4.35 15.29
CA GLY A 60 -10.03 -4.05 14.22
C GLY A 60 -8.66 -4.67 14.43
N ASN A 61 -7.77 -4.46 13.45
CA ASN A 61 -6.41 -4.99 13.52
C ASN A 61 -5.58 -4.25 14.55
N ARG A 62 -4.87 -5.02 15.37
CA ARG A 62 -3.86 -4.52 16.28
C ARG A 62 -2.48 -4.96 15.81
N ALA A 63 -1.51 -4.07 15.96
CA ALA A 63 -0.12 -4.36 15.63
C ALA A 63 0.41 -5.54 16.44
N GLY A 64 1.18 -6.41 15.78
CA GLY A 64 1.96 -7.46 16.42
C GLY A 64 3.45 -7.18 16.31
N ALA A 65 4.28 -8.00 16.95
CA ALA A 65 5.73 -7.91 16.87
C ALA A 65 6.24 -8.03 15.42
N ALA A 66 5.56 -8.82 14.58
CA ALA A 66 5.88 -8.91 13.14
C ALA A 66 5.87 -7.53 12.45
N MET A 67 4.90 -6.66 12.78
CA MET A 67 4.89 -5.28 12.25
C MET A 67 6.10 -4.49 12.75
N GLY A 68 6.46 -4.64 14.03
CA GLY A 68 7.65 -4.01 14.59
C GLY A 68 8.92 -4.44 13.86
N HIS A 69 9.12 -5.74 13.65
CA HIS A 69 10.27 -6.27 12.90
C HIS A 69 10.29 -5.75 11.46
N MET A 70 9.15 -5.67 10.75
CA MET A 70 9.09 -5.10 9.41
C MET A 70 9.49 -3.62 9.40
N LEU A 71 9.06 -2.84 10.40
CA LEU A 71 9.45 -1.43 10.51
C LEU A 71 10.94 -1.28 10.81
N ILE A 72 11.49 -2.10 11.72
CA ILE A 72 12.94 -2.12 12.03
C ILE A 72 13.73 -2.43 10.75
N ALA A 73 13.38 -3.47 10.01
CA ALA A 73 14.04 -3.81 8.75
C ALA A 73 14.05 -2.63 7.77
N LYS A 74 12.91 -1.96 7.57
CA LYS A 74 12.80 -0.79 6.69
C LYS A 74 13.63 0.40 7.17
N LEU A 75 13.63 0.70 8.45
CA LEU A 75 14.40 1.81 9.02
C LEU A 75 15.90 1.55 8.94
N ALA A 76 16.33 0.32 9.26
CA ALA A 76 17.72 -0.13 9.16
C ALA A 76 18.23 -0.07 7.70
N MET A 77 17.44 -0.52 6.72
CA MET A 77 17.78 -0.39 5.30
C MET A 77 18.00 1.07 4.89
N TRP A 78 17.18 1.98 5.37
CA TRP A 78 17.35 3.42 5.11
C TRP A 78 18.61 4.00 5.75
N ASN A 79 19.06 3.44 6.87
CA ASN A 79 20.32 3.79 7.52
C ASN A 79 21.51 3.03 6.92
N LYS A 80 21.28 2.13 5.95
CA LYS A 80 22.28 1.22 5.37
C LYS A 80 22.87 0.23 6.38
N ASP A 81 22.18 0.01 7.48
CA ASP A 81 22.48 -1.03 8.46
C ASP A 81 21.81 -2.35 8.01
N TYR A 82 22.45 -2.99 7.06
CA TYR A 82 21.93 -4.19 6.45
C TYR A 82 21.96 -5.41 7.37
N ASP A 83 22.88 -5.46 8.32
CA ASP A 83 22.95 -6.54 9.30
C ASP A 83 21.72 -6.51 10.21
N LYS A 84 21.37 -5.34 10.75
CA LYS A 84 20.15 -5.15 11.52
C LYS A 84 18.88 -5.44 10.71
N ALA A 85 18.87 -5.06 9.44
CA ALA A 85 17.73 -5.35 8.56
C ALA A 85 17.56 -6.86 8.36
N LEU A 86 18.66 -7.60 8.12
CA LEU A 86 18.63 -9.06 7.97
C LEU A 86 18.20 -9.78 9.25
N GLU A 87 18.66 -9.33 10.43
CA GLU A 87 18.19 -9.85 11.72
C GLU A 87 16.66 -9.76 11.85
N ALA A 88 16.12 -8.60 11.54
CA ALA A 88 14.66 -8.38 11.62
C ALA A 88 13.88 -9.20 10.58
N ILE A 89 14.42 -9.35 9.36
CA ILE A 89 13.82 -10.17 8.29
C ILE A 89 13.84 -11.65 8.69
N ALA A 90 14.92 -12.14 9.29
CA ALA A 90 15.02 -13.54 9.73
C ALA A 90 13.91 -13.91 10.73
N VAL A 91 13.48 -12.98 11.58
CA VAL A 91 12.32 -13.20 12.46
C VAL A 91 11.03 -13.29 11.65
N LEU A 92 10.85 -12.45 10.63
CA LEU A 92 9.68 -12.51 9.76
C LEU A 92 9.62 -13.82 8.96
N GLU A 93 10.74 -14.33 8.49
CA GLU A 93 10.84 -15.62 7.81
C GLU A 93 10.48 -16.79 8.74
N GLN A 94 10.81 -16.69 10.03
CA GLN A 94 10.36 -17.70 11.01
C GLN A 94 8.84 -17.68 11.24
N ILE A 95 8.20 -16.51 11.09
CA ILE A 95 6.75 -16.36 11.30
C ILE A 95 5.96 -16.74 10.07
N TYR A 96 6.37 -16.28 8.88
CA TYR A 96 5.60 -16.38 7.64
C TYR A 96 6.16 -17.42 6.65
N GLY A 97 7.34 -17.95 6.92
CA GLY A 97 8.08 -18.81 5.99
C GLY A 97 8.90 -17.99 4.98
N ASP A 98 9.80 -18.68 4.29
CA ASP A 98 10.69 -18.15 3.25
C ASP A 98 10.14 -18.40 1.83
N ASP A 99 9.15 -19.29 1.70
CA ASP A 99 8.51 -19.61 0.42
C ASP A 99 7.20 -18.83 0.26
N LEU A 100 7.27 -17.68 -0.42
CA LEU A 100 6.10 -16.85 -0.71
C LEU A 100 5.22 -17.43 -1.84
N SER A 101 5.66 -18.49 -2.54
CA SER A 101 4.87 -19.12 -3.61
C SER A 101 3.62 -19.84 -3.09
N VAL A 102 3.56 -20.12 -1.80
CA VAL A 102 2.36 -20.68 -1.15
C VAL A 102 1.16 -19.73 -1.14
N TYR A 103 1.39 -18.45 -1.43
CA TYR A 103 0.35 -17.42 -1.50
C TYR A 103 -0.04 -17.16 -2.96
N PRO A 104 -1.29 -17.48 -3.38
CA PRO A 104 -1.70 -17.28 -4.77
C PRO A 104 -1.72 -15.79 -5.15
N VAL A 105 -1.12 -15.45 -6.27
CA VAL A 105 -1.06 -14.06 -6.78
C VAL A 105 -2.45 -13.49 -7.06
N SER A 106 -3.41 -14.36 -7.47
CA SER A 106 -4.78 -13.95 -7.80
C SER A 106 -5.60 -13.47 -6.60
N ASP A 107 -5.30 -13.99 -5.40
CA ASP A 107 -6.15 -13.78 -4.23
C ASP A 107 -5.58 -12.76 -3.26
N ILE A 108 -4.38 -12.30 -3.49
CA ILE A 108 -3.60 -11.50 -2.56
C ILE A 108 -3.02 -10.28 -3.24
N PRO A 109 -2.75 -9.26 -2.45
CA PRO A 109 -3.31 -8.85 -1.15
C PRO A 109 -4.51 -7.92 -1.29
N PHE A 110 -4.90 -7.49 -2.46
CA PHE A 110 -5.77 -6.34 -2.70
C PHE A 110 -7.26 -6.71 -2.82
N ARG A 111 -7.59 -8.00 -2.79
CA ARG A 111 -8.96 -8.50 -2.90
C ARG A 111 -9.53 -9.07 -1.60
N MET A 112 -8.65 -9.53 -0.73
CA MET A 112 -9.05 -10.14 0.54
C MET A 112 -8.47 -9.37 1.72
N LYS A 113 -9.28 -9.23 2.76
CA LYS A 113 -8.83 -8.66 4.03
C LYS A 113 -8.20 -9.76 4.89
N ASN A 114 -7.20 -9.36 5.65
CA ASN A 114 -6.60 -10.22 6.67
C ASN A 114 -6.05 -11.55 6.13
N THR A 115 -5.41 -11.50 4.97
CA THR A 115 -4.77 -12.68 4.39
C THR A 115 -3.67 -13.25 5.29
N PRO A 116 -3.33 -14.54 5.16
CA PRO A 116 -2.27 -15.15 5.97
C PRO A 116 -0.89 -14.46 5.84
N GLU A 117 -0.58 -13.87 4.70
CA GLU A 117 0.67 -13.12 4.49
C GLU A 117 0.63 -11.69 5.05
N SER A 118 -0.55 -11.21 5.46
CA SER A 118 -0.72 -9.83 5.88
C SER A 118 -0.10 -9.59 7.26
N ILE A 119 0.92 -8.75 7.29
CA ILE A 119 1.59 -8.35 8.53
C ILE A 119 0.75 -7.33 9.29
N PHE A 120 0.19 -6.35 8.59
CA PHE A 120 -0.69 -5.33 9.14
C PHE A 120 -1.53 -4.68 8.03
N GLU A 121 -2.79 -4.44 8.32
CA GLU A 121 -3.71 -3.75 7.39
C GLU A 121 -4.44 -2.63 8.10
N VAL A 122 -4.52 -1.48 7.45
CA VAL A 122 -5.43 -0.41 7.84
C VAL A 122 -6.82 -0.76 7.30
N GLN A 123 -7.74 -1.10 8.19
CA GLN A 123 -9.09 -1.49 7.79
C GLN A 123 -9.90 -0.28 7.35
N HIS A 124 -10.44 -0.36 6.16
CA HIS A 124 -11.37 0.62 5.62
C HIS A 124 -12.76 0.00 5.58
N THR A 125 -13.77 0.70 6.07
CA THR A 125 -15.16 0.26 6.00
C THR A 125 -16.02 1.34 5.37
N TYR A 126 -16.97 0.91 4.56
CA TYR A 126 -18.04 1.76 4.07
C TYR A 126 -19.24 1.64 5.00
N THR A 127 -19.65 2.74 5.59
CA THR A 127 -20.88 2.81 6.38
C THR A 127 -21.84 3.75 5.71
N ALA A 128 -22.99 3.25 5.27
CA ALA A 128 -24.03 4.06 4.65
C ALA A 128 -24.49 5.15 5.62
N GLY A 129 -24.37 6.42 5.21
CA GLY A 129 -24.76 7.59 6.01
C GLY A 129 -23.74 8.04 7.07
N GLY A 130 -22.55 7.44 7.15
CA GLY A 130 -21.48 7.80 8.09
C GLY A 130 -20.25 8.41 7.42
N LEU A 131 -19.23 8.71 8.23
CA LEU A 131 -17.91 9.08 7.73
C LEU A 131 -17.32 7.94 6.93
N ILE A 132 -16.98 8.20 5.68
CA ILE A 132 -16.41 7.22 4.77
C ILE A 132 -14.91 7.16 5.02
N TYR A 133 -14.45 6.12 5.67
CA TYR A 133 -13.02 5.79 5.80
C TYR A 133 -12.61 4.93 4.61
N THR A 134 -12.56 5.54 3.43
CA THR A 134 -12.17 4.84 2.21
C THR A 134 -10.73 5.17 1.81
N SER A 135 -10.05 4.18 1.21
CA SER A 135 -8.78 4.43 0.56
C SER A 135 -9.02 5.08 -0.80
N ASN A 136 -8.27 6.14 -1.11
CA ASN A 136 -8.30 6.77 -2.43
C ASN A 136 -7.46 6.02 -3.48
N VAL A 137 -6.76 4.95 -3.09
CA VAL A 137 -5.88 4.21 -4.01
C VAL A 137 -6.65 3.68 -5.21
N ALA A 138 -7.82 3.09 -4.99
CA ALA A 138 -8.67 2.59 -6.07
C ALA A 138 -9.04 3.72 -7.04
N SER A 139 -9.50 4.87 -6.56
CA SER A 139 -9.95 5.98 -7.40
C SER A 139 -8.85 6.61 -8.26
N ILE A 140 -7.60 6.57 -7.81
CA ILE A 140 -6.47 7.12 -8.57
C ILE A 140 -5.82 6.12 -9.52
N CYS A 141 -6.07 4.82 -9.35
CA CYS A 141 -5.48 3.75 -10.16
C CYS A 141 -6.45 3.17 -11.19
N MET A 142 -7.74 3.18 -10.89
CA MET A 142 -8.78 2.55 -11.70
C MET A 142 -8.98 3.27 -13.04
N PRO A 143 -9.21 2.53 -14.14
CA PRO A 143 -9.60 3.11 -15.40
C PRO A 143 -10.84 3.99 -15.26
N TYR A 144 -10.84 5.15 -15.91
CA TYR A 144 -11.94 6.11 -15.85
C TYR A 144 -12.65 6.21 -17.20
N PRO A 145 -13.95 5.94 -17.28
CA PRO A 145 -14.72 6.20 -18.48
C PRO A 145 -15.00 7.71 -18.60
N ARG A 146 -14.12 8.43 -19.28
CA ARG A 146 -14.36 9.84 -19.61
C ARG A 146 -15.31 9.96 -20.79
N ASN A 147 -16.58 10.12 -20.53
CA ASN A 147 -17.58 10.34 -21.58
C ASN A 147 -17.47 11.71 -22.24
N SER A 148 -16.89 12.71 -21.56
CA SER A 148 -16.85 14.10 -22.08
C SER A 148 -15.80 14.34 -23.16
N ASP A 149 -14.72 13.54 -23.18
CA ASP A 149 -13.58 13.81 -24.06
C ASP A 149 -13.41 12.75 -25.17
N ASN A 150 -14.30 11.80 -25.30
CA ASN A 150 -14.25 10.63 -26.21
C ASN A 150 -12.95 9.83 -26.13
N ILE A 151 -12.13 10.06 -25.12
CA ILE A 151 -10.82 9.44 -25.02
C ILE A 151 -10.90 7.97 -24.60
N TYR A 152 -12.00 7.58 -23.92
CA TYR A 152 -12.24 6.21 -23.44
C TYR A 152 -13.72 5.83 -23.52
N SER A 153 -14.37 6.16 -24.63
CA SER A 153 -15.82 6.03 -24.81
C SER A 153 -16.36 4.61 -24.70
N ASN A 154 -15.49 3.60 -24.73
CA ASN A 154 -15.87 2.20 -24.66
C ASN A 154 -15.39 1.48 -23.38
N VAL A 155 -14.85 2.20 -22.41
CA VAL A 155 -14.51 1.59 -21.12
C VAL A 155 -15.76 1.59 -20.24
N VAL A 156 -16.47 0.47 -20.28
CA VAL A 156 -17.57 0.20 -19.35
C VAL A 156 -17.10 -0.84 -18.36
N ILE A 157 -16.95 -0.43 -17.12
CA ILE A 157 -16.68 -1.35 -16.01
C ILE A 157 -17.98 -1.42 -15.24
N GLU A 158 -18.84 -2.39 -15.60
CA GLU A 158 -20.19 -2.53 -15.03
C GLU A 158 -20.15 -2.74 -13.51
N GLU A 159 -19.11 -3.41 -13.01
CA GLU A 159 -18.90 -3.67 -11.60
C GLU A 159 -18.69 -2.41 -10.76
N LEU A 160 -18.36 -1.29 -11.39
CA LEU A 160 -18.12 -0.01 -10.71
C LEU A 160 -19.36 0.86 -10.61
N GLY A 161 -20.44 0.52 -11.35
CA GLY A 161 -21.65 1.31 -11.40
C GLY A 161 -21.42 2.78 -11.79
N ASP A 162 -22.47 3.58 -11.70
CA ASP A 162 -22.44 5.02 -12.02
C ASP A 162 -21.65 5.88 -11.01
N ALA A 163 -21.24 5.29 -9.89
CA ALA A 163 -20.64 6.01 -8.76
C ALA A 163 -19.12 6.14 -8.85
N ALA A 164 -18.48 5.61 -9.88
CA ALA A 164 -17.03 5.62 -9.99
C ALA A 164 -16.50 7.01 -10.36
N THR A 165 -16.26 7.84 -9.37
CA THR A 165 -15.42 9.03 -9.49
C THR A 165 -13.95 8.62 -9.52
N THR A 166 -13.54 7.97 -10.58
CA THR A 166 -12.14 7.57 -10.76
C THR A 166 -11.41 8.60 -11.61
N TRP A 167 -10.18 8.90 -11.27
CA TRP A 167 -9.40 9.92 -11.99
C TRP A 167 -8.31 9.33 -12.84
N SER A 168 -7.86 8.13 -12.50
CA SER A 168 -6.77 7.41 -13.16
C SER A 168 -5.54 8.28 -13.52
N PRO A 169 -5.06 9.17 -12.63
CA PRO A 169 -3.85 9.95 -12.89
C PRO A 169 -2.61 9.05 -12.87
N LEU A 170 -2.66 7.96 -12.11
CA LEU A 170 -1.56 7.01 -12.02
C LEU A 170 -1.69 5.95 -13.11
N ARG A 171 -0.63 5.84 -13.91
CA ARG A 171 -0.50 4.83 -14.96
C ARG A 171 0.89 4.22 -14.97
N PRO A 172 1.04 2.97 -15.41
CA PRO A 172 2.35 2.37 -15.59
C PRO A 172 3.19 3.22 -16.54
N ASN A 173 4.46 3.41 -16.23
CA ASN A 173 5.37 4.05 -17.19
C ASN A 173 5.81 3.06 -18.28
N SER A 174 6.32 3.60 -19.40
CA SER A 174 6.68 2.77 -20.57
C SER A 174 7.78 1.76 -20.27
N PHE A 175 8.73 2.09 -19.42
CA PHE A 175 9.77 1.16 -19.02
C PHE A 175 9.20 -0.04 -18.25
N PHE A 176 8.25 0.20 -17.36
CA PHE A 176 7.63 -0.83 -16.55
C PHE A 176 6.88 -1.84 -17.44
N TYR A 177 5.95 -1.39 -18.26
CA TYR A 177 5.16 -2.30 -19.08
C TYR A 177 5.87 -2.82 -20.34
N GLY A 178 6.90 -2.13 -20.81
CA GLY A 178 7.65 -2.55 -22.00
C GLY A 178 8.86 -3.44 -21.69
N ASN A 179 9.47 -3.30 -20.51
CA ASN A 179 10.73 -3.97 -20.17
C ASN A 179 10.63 -4.87 -18.93
N LEU A 180 10.00 -4.41 -17.88
CA LEU A 180 9.92 -5.19 -16.65
C LEU A 180 8.77 -6.21 -16.68
N MET A 181 7.66 -5.85 -17.30
CA MET A 181 6.47 -6.70 -17.41
C MET A 181 5.90 -6.67 -18.84
N PRO A 182 6.66 -7.16 -19.84
CA PRO A 182 6.22 -7.15 -21.23
C PRO A 182 5.01 -8.07 -21.46
N GLU A 183 4.23 -7.76 -22.49
CA GLU A 183 3.14 -8.62 -22.93
C GLU A 183 3.67 -10.00 -23.38
N GLY A 184 3.02 -11.07 -22.91
CA GLY A 184 3.49 -12.45 -23.17
C GLY A 184 4.69 -12.89 -22.35
N GLY A 185 5.13 -12.08 -21.36
CA GLY A 185 6.17 -12.47 -20.41
C GLY A 185 5.68 -13.52 -19.42
N GLU A 186 6.64 -14.20 -18.77
CA GLU A 186 6.36 -15.28 -17.80
C GLU A 186 5.89 -14.77 -16.43
N ASP A 187 5.99 -13.46 -16.14
CA ASP A 187 5.61 -12.91 -14.85
C ASP A 187 4.09 -12.78 -14.72
N LEU A 188 3.49 -13.71 -13.98
CA LEU A 188 2.04 -13.77 -13.75
C LEU A 188 1.47 -12.54 -13.03
N ARG A 189 2.32 -11.75 -12.36
CA ARG A 189 1.88 -10.53 -11.69
C ARG A 189 1.49 -9.44 -12.68
N ARG A 190 1.88 -9.57 -13.94
CA ARG A 190 1.59 -8.59 -14.99
C ARG A 190 0.09 -8.30 -15.09
N ASP A 191 -0.72 -9.33 -15.18
CA ASP A 191 -2.17 -9.20 -15.39
C ASP A 191 -2.89 -8.56 -14.18
N MET A 192 -2.24 -8.63 -13.01
CA MET A 192 -2.70 -7.93 -11.81
C MET A 192 -2.25 -6.47 -11.74
N GLN A 193 -1.16 -6.11 -12.40
CA GLN A 193 -0.56 -4.77 -12.29
C GLN A 193 -0.84 -3.87 -13.48
N ILE A 194 -1.13 -4.47 -14.65
CA ILE A 194 -1.27 -3.75 -15.91
C ILE A 194 -2.46 -4.31 -16.66
N ILE A 195 -3.37 -3.45 -17.13
CA ILE A 195 -4.47 -3.85 -17.98
C ILE A 195 -4.61 -2.96 -19.22
N THR A 196 -4.96 -3.57 -20.32
CA THR A 196 -5.36 -2.93 -21.58
C THR A 196 -6.79 -3.28 -21.99
N GLU A 197 -7.37 -4.26 -21.34
CA GLU A 197 -8.75 -4.69 -21.51
C GLU A 197 -9.35 -5.19 -20.20
N TRP A 198 -10.67 -5.21 -20.11
CA TRP A 198 -11.43 -5.74 -18.98
C TRP A 198 -12.70 -6.42 -19.49
N ASN A 199 -12.97 -7.64 -19.02
CA ASN A 199 -14.12 -8.45 -19.45
C ASN A 199 -14.27 -8.52 -20.99
N GLY A 200 -13.15 -8.63 -21.72
CA GLY A 200 -13.12 -8.67 -23.18
C GLY A 200 -13.29 -7.31 -23.87
N VAL A 201 -13.43 -6.22 -23.10
CA VAL A 201 -13.51 -4.86 -23.65
C VAL A 201 -12.13 -4.23 -23.66
N LYS A 202 -11.59 -3.97 -24.84
CA LYS A 202 -10.30 -3.28 -24.99
C LYS A 202 -10.45 -1.79 -24.73
N PHE A 203 -9.50 -1.24 -23.98
CA PHE A 203 -9.45 0.20 -23.76
C PHE A 203 -8.95 0.88 -25.03
N THR A 204 -9.81 1.71 -25.61
CA THR A 204 -9.50 2.43 -26.85
C THR A 204 -9.67 3.92 -26.65
N SER A 205 -8.91 4.69 -27.42
CA SER A 205 -9.11 6.12 -27.61
C SER A 205 -9.63 6.33 -29.02
N GLY A 206 -10.92 6.58 -29.19
CA GLY A 206 -11.54 6.49 -30.51
C GLY A 206 -11.43 5.06 -31.06
N ASP A 207 -10.89 4.92 -32.26
CA ASP A 207 -10.69 3.61 -32.92
C ASP A 207 -9.31 2.98 -32.62
N ALA A 208 -8.45 3.67 -31.87
CA ALA A 208 -7.10 3.21 -31.58
C ALA A 208 -7.01 2.56 -30.19
N ILE A 209 -6.30 1.43 -30.10
CA ILE A 209 -5.96 0.81 -28.81
C ILE A 209 -5.12 1.80 -28.00
N VAL A 210 -5.43 1.92 -26.73
CA VAL A 210 -4.70 2.80 -25.82
C VAL A 210 -3.24 2.36 -25.73
N THR A 211 -2.34 3.20 -26.21
CA THR A 211 -0.89 2.91 -26.23
C THR A 211 -0.26 2.88 -24.84
N ARG A 212 -0.95 3.42 -23.84
CA ARG A 212 -0.50 3.47 -22.46
C ARG A 212 -1.52 2.77 -21.57
N PRO A 213 -1.19 1.58 -21.03
CA PRO A 213 -2.10 0.79 -20.23
C PRO A 213 -2.50 1.49 -18.93
N PHE A 214 -3.54 0.98 -18.30
CA PHE A 214 -3.97 1.37 -16.96
C PHE A 214 -3.30 0.50 -15.89
N MET A 215 -3.34 0.95 -14.64
CA MET A 215 -3.03 0.11 -13.50
C MET A 215 -4.04 -1.03 -13.42
N GLY A 216 -3.56 -2.22 -13.11
CA GLY A 216 -4.38 -3.42 -13.05
C GLY A 216 -5.14 -3.60 -11.72
N PRO A 217 -5.92 -4.67 -11.60
CA PRO A 217 -6.79 -4.95 -10.46
C PRO A 217 -6.03 -5.23 -9.15
N LYS A 218 -4.72 -5.24 -9.15
CA LYS A 218 -3.93 -5.15 -7.92
C LYS A 218 -4.27 -3.90 -7.08
N PHE A 219 -4.59 -2.79 -7.73
CA PHE A 219 -4.77 -1.50 -7.09
C PHE A 219 -6.24 -1.11 -6.89
N TRP A 220 -7.17 -1.92 -7.37
CA TRP A 220 -8.60 -1.72 -7.25
C TRP A 220 -9.33 -3.07 -7.35
N CYS A 221 -10.45 -3.19 -6.64
CA CYS A 221 -11.27 -4.39 -6.67
C CYS A 221 -12.50 -4.14 -7.54
N PRO A 222 -12.82 -5.00 -8.51
CA PRO A 222 -14.05 -4.88 -9.28
C PRO A 222 -15.31 -5.09 -8.44
N ASP A 223 -15.24 -5.89 -7.38
CA ASP A 223 -16.35 -6.15 -6.46
C ASP A 223 -16.40 -5.17 -5.28
N LEU A 224 -16.31 -3.88 -5.54
CA LEU A 224 -16.37 -2.85 -4.49
C LEU A 224 -17.68 -2.86 -3.68
N GLN A 225 -18.72 -3.52 -4.18
CA GLN A 225 -19.98 -3.70 -3.44
C GLN A 225 -19.99 -4.92 -2.50
N ALA A 226 -19.03 -5.82 -2.65
CA ALA A 226 -18.91 -7.03 -1.84
C ALA A 226 -17.86 -6.93 -0.72
N ALA A 227 -17.16 -5.81 -0.61
CA ALA A 227 -16.07 -5.61 0.35
C ALA A 227 -16.51 -4.79 1.58
#